data_20ac48a9032416e7884efbf4aab7a5bb
#
_entry.id   20ac48a9032416e7884efbf4aab7a5bb
#
_cell.length_a   1.000
_cell.length_b   1.000
_cell.length_c   1.000
_cell.angle_alpha   90.00
_cell.angle_beta   90.00
_cell.angle_gamma   90.00
#
_symmetry.space_group_name_H-M   'P 1'
#
loop_
_entity.id
_entity.type
_entity.pdbx_description
1 polymer ?
#
loop_
_entity_poly.entity_id
_entity_poly.type
_entity_poly.pdbx_seq_one_letter_code
_entity_poly.pdbx_strand_id
1 'polypeptide(L)'
;MEENPNIKIEAEYGSSDGYHDKLATQLASGTAADIVQIDPETMPSFVSTGDYFLDYKDYDFDLSNFDPNYIGLRVNGNYDGKQLGLPTGIAGPALVVNEELAEKYGIDFNTQYTWDQFIEWGKQVHEADPDTYLLCTNKEYVTNLVFFTYMKQLTGKTIFDADSKEFNYTEEDIQNCLDLVKSLYDNNVCAPASYSSAYSNDDLQSDPNWIAGKYVCTFAYISTINVMTAANEGATYGTGYLPLLDGAKDNGWACNCPQVLAVTSTCKAPEAAMKFLDYFFNSDDAESTLACVRSVPPTEKAREICEKDGTLDPNMMTAANIASGYSGLTNDKYSSAPESKQI
;
A
#
# COMPACT_ATOMS: atom_id res chain seq x y z
N MET A 1 9.28 -1.90 29.49
CA MET A 1 9.88 -0.96 30.46
C MET A 1 10.17 -1.61 31.82
N GLU A 2 9.39 -2.59 32.24
CA GLU A 2 9.71 -3.35 33.48
C GLU A 2 11.03 -4.08 33.37
N GLU A 3 11.35 -4.69 32.23
CA GLU A 3 12.61 -5.38 31.99
C GLU A 3 13.81 -4.44 31.79
N ASN A 4 13.54 -3.17 31.41
CA ASN A 4 14.57 -2.16 31.15
C ASN A 4 14.25 -0.85 31.87
N PRO A 5 14.36 -0.81 33.20
CA PRO A 5 13.94 0.33 34.03
C PRO A 5 14.75 1.62 33.76
N ASN A 6 15.89 1.51 33.09
CA ASN A 6 16.73 2.65 32.71
C ASN A 6 16.33 3.28 31.36
N ILE A 7 15.40 2.66 30.64
CA ILE A 7 14.89 3.19 29.35
C ILE A 7 13.53 3.83 29.59
N LYS A 8 13.43 5.12 29.27
CA LYS A 8 12.18 5.87 29.30
C LYS A 8 11.82 6.27 27.87
N ILE A 9 10.60 5.95 27.46
CA ILE A 9 10.06 6.34 26.17
C ILE A 9 9.13 7.54 26.37
N GLU A 10 9.41 8.62 25.63
CA GLU A 10 8.55 9.79 25.54
C GLU A 10 7.98 9.88 24.13
N ALA A 11 6.66 9.70 24.00
CA ALA A 11 6.01 9.73 22.71
C ALA A 11 5.62 11.17 22.34
N GLU A 12 6.01 11.57 21.12
CA GLU A 12 5.56 12.82 20.50
C GLU A 12 4.49 12.50 19.44
N TYR A 13 3.35 13.15 19.55
CA TYR A 13 2.23 12.99 18.61
C TYR A 13 2.07 14.25 17.77
N GLY A 14 1.63 14.08 16.52
CA GLY A 14 1.33 15.17 15.60
C GLY A 14 0.31 14.77 14.56
N SER A 15 -0.25 15.76 13.86
CA SER A 15 -1.03 15.53 12.66
C SER A 15 -0.12 15.01 11.55
N SER A 16 -0.63 14.19 10.64
CA SER A 16 0.06 13.79 9.41
C SER A 16 0.33 15.00 8.51
N ASP A 17 -0.59 15.98 8.52
CA ASP A 17 -0.43 17.22 7.76
C ASP A 17 0.76 18.04 8.27
N GLY A 18 1.71 18.34 7.37
CA GLY A 18 2.94 19.07 7.67
C GLY A 18 3.98 18.31 8.51
N TYR A 19 3.74 17.02 8.84
CA TYR A 19 4.67 16.23 9.66
C TYR A 19 6.04 16.10 9.01
N HIS A 20 6.11 15.75 7.74
CA HIS A 20 7.40 15.54 7.05
C HIS A 20 8.16 16.83 6.80
N ASP A 21 7.49 17.97 6.63
CA ASP A 21 8.13 19.30 6.53
C ASP A 21 8.77 19.70 7.86
N LYS A 22 8.06 19.45 8.97
CA LYS A 22 8.60 19.62 10.31
C LYS A 22 9.79 18.72 10.54
N LEU A 23 9.66 17.42 10.20
CA LEU A 23 10.73 16.44 10.36
C LEU A 23 11.96 16.81 9.53
N ALA A 24 11.81 17.26 8.28
CA ALA A 24 12.91 17.75 7.44
C ALA A 24 13.70 18.86 8.14
N THR A 25 12.99 19.83 8.72
CA THR A 25 13.60 20.91 9.49
C THR A 25 14.33 20.40 10.73
N GLN A 26 13.75 19.48 11.45
CA GLN A 26 14.33 18.89 12.66
C GLN A 26 15.57 18.04 12.35
N LEU A 27 15.55 17.24 11.27
CA LEU A 27 16.70 16.46 10.81
C LEU A 27 17.85 17.39 10.43
N ALA A 28 17.60 18.43 9.64
CA ALA A 28 18.61 19.40 9.21
C ALA A 28 19.22 20.18 10.39
N SER A 29 18.44 20.45 11.44
CA SER A 29 18.92 21.17 12.63
C SER A 29 19.47 20.24 13.74
N GLY A 30 19.37 18.91 13.56
CA GLY A 30 19.80 17.94 14.58
C GLY A 30 18.93 17.91 15.85
N THR A 31 17.65 18.27 15.72
CA THR A 31 16.68 18.34 16.82
C THR A 31 15.53 17.34 16.68
N ALA A 32 15.63 16.43 15.72
CA ALA A 32 14.63 15.37 15.54
C ALA A 32 14.63 14.41 16.75
N ALA A 33 13.49 13.76 16.98
CA ALA A 33 13.37 12.69 17.97
C ALA A 33 14.34 11.53 17.67
N ASP A 34 14.69 10.74 18.69
CA ASP A 34 15.61 9.60 18.55
C ASP A 34 15.08 8.55 17.58
N ILE A 35 13.77 8.30 17.61
CA ILE A 35 13.06 7.40 16.67
C ILE A 35 12.00 8.22 15.95
N VAL A 36 11.96 8.08 14.63
CA VAL A 36 11.01 8.80 13.77
C VAL A 36 10.27 7.84 12.85
N GLN A 37 9.00 8.14 12.61
CA GLN A 37 8.17 7.45 11.64
C GLN A 37 8.22 8.23 10.32
N ILE A 38 8.41 7.54 9.19
CA ILE A 38 8.57 8.17 7.88
C ILE A 38 7.71 7.42 6.87
N ASP A 39 6.96 8.15 6.05
CA ASP A 39 6.28 7.53 4.92
C ASP A 39 7.29 7.08 3.87
N PRO A 40 7.12 5.89 3.28
CA PRO A 40 8.08 5.29 2.36
C PRO A 40 8.41 6.18 1.16
N GLU A 41 7.47 7.02 0.72
CA GLU A 41 7.63 7.95 -0.40
C GLU A 41 8.51 9.16 -0.04
N THR A 42 8.60 9.52 1.24
CA THR A 42 9.40 10.65 1.74
C THR A 42 10.82 10.25 2.10
N MET A 43 11.03 9.00 2.52
CA MET A 43 12.33 8.48 2.94
C MET A 43 13.46 8.73 1.92
N PRO A 44 13.27 8.55 0.58
CA PRO A 44 14.30 8.84 -0.42
C PRO A 44 14.79 10.29 -0.38
N SER A 45 13.89 11.24 -0.12
CA SER A 45 14.23 12.65 -0.02
C SER A 45 15.19 12.92 1.14
N PHE A 46 14.91 12.33 2.30
CA PHE A 46 15.77 12.48 3.46
C PHE A 46 17.15 11.84 3.24
N VAL A 47 17.19 10.61 2.74
CA VAL A 47 18.45 9.89 2.48
C VAL A 47 19.31 10.62 1.44
N SER A 48 18.70 11.30 0.47
CA SER A 48 19.44 12.06 -0.56
C SER A 48 20.04 13.37 -0.06
N THR A 49 19.59 13.88 1.09
CA THR A 49 19.99 15.20 1.62
C THR A 49 20.97 15.13 2.79
N GLY A 50 21.16 13.96 3.40
CA GLY A 50 22.15 13.79 4.47
C GLY A 50 22.12 12.41 5.11
N ASP A 51 23.14 12.12 5.92
CA ASP A 51 23.27 10.90 6.73
C ASP A 51 22.48 11.04 8.04
N TYR A 52 21.15 11.06 7.92
CA TYR A 52 20.27 11.34 9.07
C TYR A 52 19.90 10.10 9.87
N PHE A 53 20.16 8.90 9.38
CA PHE A 53 19.67 7.66 9.99
C PHE A 53 20.81 6.68 10.24
N LEU A 54 20.65 5.90 11.32
CA LEU A 54 21.57 4.82 11.67
C LEU A 54 21.23 3.56 10.87
N ASP A 55 22.25 2.76 10.57
CA ASP A 55 22.06 1.43 9.99
C ASP A 55 21.74 0.43 11.08
N TYR A 56 20.59 -0.24 11.01
CA TYR A 56 20.20 -1.28 11.98
C TYR A 56 21.22 -2.43 12.04
N LYS A 57 21.94 -2.68 10.94
CA LYS A 57 22.96 -3.75 10.86
C LYS A 57 24.22 -3.49 11.67
N ASP A 58 24.43 -2.25 12.09
CA ASP A 58 25.56 -1.85 12.95
C ASP A 58 25.30 -2.12 14.43
N TYR A 59 24.09 -2.59 14.79
CA TYR A 59 23.64 -2.80 16.16
C TYR A 59 23.19 -4.24 16.39
N ASP A 60 23.05 -4.63 17.67
CA ASP A 60 22.47 -5.90 18.10
C ASP A 60 20.94 -5.83 17.95
N PHE A 61 20.47 -6.00 16.70
CA PHE A 61 19.06 -5.99 16.33
C PHE A 61 18.74 -7.26 15.52
N ASP A 62 17.69 -7.99 15.93
CA ASP A 62 17.30 -9.22 15.24
C ASP A 62 16.45 -8.94 14.00
N LEU A 63 17.08 -9.11 12.83
CA LEU A 63 16.39 -9.02 11.52
C LEU A 63 15.88 -10.38 11.00
N SER A 64 16.09 -11.48 11.73
CA SER A 64 15.80 -12.83 11.23
C SER A 64 14.31 -13.11 11.06
N ASN A 65 13.44 -12.38 11.75
CA ASN A 65 11.98 -12.49 11.66
C ASN A 65 11.38 -11.75 10.44
N PHE A 66 12.18 -10.97 9.74
CA PHE A 66 11.74 -10.26 8.53
C PHE A 66 12.10 -11.05 7.26
N ASP A 67 11.23 -11.00 6.26
CA ASP A 67 11.59 -11.46 4.92
C ASP A 67 12.69 -10.54 4.35
N PRO A 68 13.90 -11.10 4.05
CA PRO A 68 15.02 -10.32 3.56
C PRO A 68 14.75 -9.65 2.21
N ASN A 69 13.90 -10.23 1.36
CA ASN A 69 13.50 -9.60 0.11
C ASN A 69 12.61 -8.39 0.36
N TYR A 70 11.70 -8.49 1.32
CA TYR A 70 10.79 -7.41 1.67
C TYR A 70 11.53 -6.22 2.30
N ILE A 71 12.33 -6.45 3.35
CA ILE A 71 13.12 -5.36 3.96
C ILE A 71 14.26 -4.87 3.07
N GLY A 72 14.67 -5.68 2.08
CA GLY A 72 15.67 -5.32 1.06
C GLY A 72 15.19 -4.29 0.04
N LEU A 73 13.87 -4.01 -0.01
CA LEU A 73 13.32 -3.00 -0.90
C LEU A 73 13.67 -1.58 -0.42
N ARG A 74 13.97 -0.71 -1.37
CA ARG A 74 14.27 0.70 -1.07
C ARG A 74 13.15 1.41 -0.31
N VAL A 75 11.90 1.14 -0.69
CA VAL A 75 10.71 1.71 -0.03
C VAL A 75 10.54 1.23 1.42
N ASN A 76 11.14 0.11 1.77
CA ASN A 76 11.11 -0.48 3.11
C ASN A 76 12.39 -0.14 3.92
N GLY A 77 13.10 0.90 3.54
CA GLY A 77 14.20 1.49 4.29
C GLY A 77 15.59 0.97 3.95
N ASN A 78 15.76 0.17 2.87
CA ASN A 78 17.08 -0.28 2.42
C ASN A 78 17.66 0.67 1.37
N TYR A 79 18.84 1.21 1.66
CA TYR A 79 19.57 2.11 0.79
C TYR A 79 21.03 1.70 0.69
N ASP A 80 21.46 1.32 -0.50
CA ASP A 80 22.84 0.92 -0.79
C ASP A 80 23.35 -0.20 0.14
N GLY A 81 22.46 -1.12 0.49
CA GLY A 81 22.73 -2.25 1.37
C GLY A 81 22.65 -1.94 2.87
N LYS A 82 22.43 -0.68 3.27
CA LYS A 82 22.17 -0.28 4.64
C LYS A 82 20.67 -0.36 4.95
N GLN A 83 20.31 -0.84 6.12
CA GLN A 83 18.93 -0.83 6.61
C GLN A 83 18.72 0.41 7.47
N LEU A 84 18.30 1.53 6.85
CA LEU A 84 18.13 2.83 7.51
C LEU A 84 16.76 3.02 8.15
N GLY A 85 15.84 2.11 7.90
CA GLY A 85 14.52 2.06 8.51
C GLY A 85 13.92 0.67 8.39
N LEU A 86 12.92 0.34 9.21
CA LEU A 86 12.19 -0.93 9.14
C LEU A 86 10.70 -0.68 8.93
N PRO A 87 10.06 -1.46 8.05
CA PRO A 87 8.64 -1.33 7.74
C PRO A 87 7.78 -1.67 8.96
N THR A 88 6.73 -0.89 9.22
CA THR A 88 5.78 -1.14 10.31
C THR A 88 4.69 -2.15 9.97
N GLY A 89 4.58 -2.53 8.72
CA GLY A 89 3.59 -3.48 8.22
C GLY A 89 3.78 -3.74 6.74
N ILE A 90 2.96 -4.61 6.17
CA ILE A 90 2.87 -4.87 4.75
C ILE A 90 1.66 -4.10 4.22
N ALA A 91 1.90 -3.23 3.25
CA ALA A 91 0.86 -2.50 2.55
C ALA A 91 0.99 -2.71 1.04
N GLY A 92 -0.06 -2.39 0.32
CA GLY A 92 -0.10 -2.50 -1.12
C GLY A 92 -1.52 -2.53 -1.64
N PRO A 93 -1.68 -2.57 -2.96
CA PRO A 93 -2.97 -2.75 -3.58
C PRO A 93 -3.49 -4.17 -3.33
N ALA A 94 -4.80 -4.28 -3.25
CA ALA A 94 -5.53 -5.52 -3.07
C ALA A 94 -6.76 -5.56 -3.97
N LEU A 95 -7.29 -6.76 -4.19
CA LEU A 95 -8.61 -6.97 -4.78
C LEU A 95 -9.53 -7.52 -3.69
N VAL A 96 -10.68 -6.89 -3.49
CA VAL A 96 -11.76 -7.44 -2.66
C VAL A 96 -12.82 -8.01 -3.58
N VAL A 97 -13.14 -9.29 -3.41
CA VAL A 97 -14.02 -10.07 -4.31
C VAL A 97 -15.23 -10.55 -3.54
N ASN A 98 -16.43 -10.30 -4.07
CA ASN A 98 -17.64 -10.98 -3.65
C ASN A 98 -17.64 -12.38 -4.27
N GLU A 99 -17.40 -13.41 -3.44
CA GLU A 99 -17.18 -14.78 -3.90
C GLU A 99 -18.43 -15.39 -4.55
N GLU A 100 -19.62 -15.07 -4.03
CA GLU A 100 -20.88 -15.58 -4.59
C GLU A 100 -21.13 -15.02 -6.00
N LEU A 101 -20.80 -13.75 -6.24
CA LEU A 101 -20.93 -13.17 -7.56
C LEU A 101 -19.84 -13.66 -8.51
N ALA A 102 -18.60 -13.79 -8.05
CA ALA A 102 -17.52 -14.34 -8.85
C ALA A 102 -17.85 -15.76 -9.32
N GLU A 103 -18.34 -16.63 -8.41
CA GLU A 103 -18.79 -17.98 -8.74
C GLU A 103 -19.99 -17.95 -9.72
N LYS A 104 -21.00 -17.11 -9.45
CA LYS A 104 -22.21 -16.96 -10.31
C LYS A 104 -21.85 -16.65 -11.75
N TYR A 105 -20.84 -15.81 -11.99
CA TYR A 105 -20.41 -15.39 -13.32
C TYR A 105 -19.21 -16.18 -13.86
N GLY A 106 -18.69 -17.17 -13.11
CA GLY A 106 -17.57 -18.01 -13.53
C GLY A 106 -16.25 -17.28 -13.67
N ILE A 107 -16.03 -16.26 -12.83
CA ILE A 107 -14.81 -15.44 -12.82
C ILE A 107 -13.84 -15.98 -11.78
N ASP A 108 -12.61 -16.29 -12.21
CA ASP A 108 -11.53 -16.76 -11.35
C ASP A 108 -10.45 -15.69 -11.17
N PHE A 109 -10.42 -15.07 -9.99
CA PHE A 109 -9.41 -14.11 -9.59
C PHE A 109 -8.18 -14.74 -8.92
N ASN A 110 -8.14 -16.05 -8.75
CA ASN A 110 -6.99 -16.76 -8.16
C ASN A 110 -5.87 -17.04 -9.15
N THR A 111 -6.09 -16.76 -10.42
CA THR A 111 -5.10 -16.85 -11.48
C THR A 111 -4.84 -15.47 -12.09
N GLN A 112 -3.60 -15.24 -12.57
CA GLN A 112 -3.24 -13.97 -13.20
C GLN A 112 -4.07 -13.74 -14.47
N TYR A 113 -4.61 -12.56 -14.64
CA TYR A 113 -5.44 -12.14 -15.76
C TYR A 113 -5.02 -10.76 -16.31
N THR A 114 -5.51 -10.43 -17.52
CA THR A 114 -5.20 -9.18 -18.19
C THR A 114 -6.32 -8.15 -18.03
N TRP A 115 -6.00 -6.87 -18.32
CA TRP A 115 -7.02 -5.81 -18.41
C TRP A 115 -8.11 -6.12 -19.45
N ASP A 116 -7.74 -6.73 -20.57
CA ASP A 116 -8.72 -7.12 -21.62
C ASP A 116 -9.69 -8.19 -21.10
N GLN A 117 -9.18 -9.20 -20.37
CA GLN A 117 -10.02 -10.20 -19.74
C GLN A 117 -10.94 -9.56 -18.68
N PHE A 118 -10.42 -8.63 -17.90
CA PHE A 118 -11.19 -7.91 -16.88
C PHE A 118 -12.36 -7.12 -17.51
N ILE A 119 -12.12 -6.43 -18.62
CA ILE A 119 -13.14 -5.69 -19.35
C ILE A 119 -14.19 -6.66 -19.92
N GLU A 120 -13.75 -7.78 -20.47
CA GLU A 120 -14.69 -8.78 -21.02
C GLU A 120 -15.57 -9.40 -19.93
N TRP A 121 -15.02 -9.70 -18.76
CA TRP A 121 -15.81 -10.12 -17.60
C TRP A 121 -16.83 -9.07 -17.18
N GLY A 122 -16.46 -7.79 -17.19
CA GLY A 122 -17.39 -6.70 -16.87
C GLY A 122 -18.59 -6.63 -17.84
N LYS A 123 -18.34 -6.76 -19.15
CA LYS A 123 -19.40 -6.86 -20.15
C LYS A 123 -20.34 -8.03 -19.86
N GLN A 124 -19.79 -9.23 -19.64
CA GLN A 124 -20.57 -10.44 -19.38
C GLN A 124 -21.43 -10.29 -18.12
N VAL A 125 -20.89 -9.72 -17.05
CA VAL A 125 -21.63 -9.45 -15.81
C VAL A 125 -22.81 -8.54 -16.07
N HIS A 126 -22.58 -7.39 -16.71
CA HIS A 126 -23.63 -6.39 -16.91
C HIS A 126 -24.66 -6.80 -17.97
N GLU A 127 -24.25 -7.57 -19.00
CA GLU A 127 -25.18 -8.17 -19.96
C GLU A 127 -26.10 -9.21 -19.31
N ALA A 128 -25.59 -9.99 -18.35
CA ALA A 128 -26.36 -10.99 -17.62
C ALA A 128 -27.31 -10.36 -16.58
N ASP A 129 -26.88 -9.26 -15.96
CA ASP A 129 -27.66 -8.51 -14.96
C ASP A 129 -27.31 -7.03 -15.04
N PRO A 130 -28.18 -6.20 -15.66
CA PRO A 130 -27.91 -4.74 -15.85
C PRO A 130 -27.83 -3.94 -14.54
N ASP A 131 -28.22 -4.50 -13.40
CA ASP A 131 -28.11 -3.88 -12.10
C ASP A 131 -26.78 -4.24 -11.38
N THR A 132 -25.97 -5.11 -11.97
CA THR A 132 -24.70 -5.60 -11.43
C THR A 132 -23.53 -5.14 -12.30
N TYR A 133 -22.46 -4.73 -11.66
CA TYR A 133 -21.20 -4.32 -12.30
C TYR A 133 -20.04 -5.18 -11.80
N LEU A 134 -18.97 -5.27 -12.59
CA LEU A 134 -17.77 -5.98 -12.14
C LEU A 134 -17.01 -5.18 -11.07
N LEU A 135 -16.74 -3.90 -11.31
CA LEU A 135 -15.84 -3.09 -10.50
C LEU A 135 -16.58 -1.95 -9.77
N CYS A 136 -16.54 -1.96 -8.46
CA CYS A 136 -16.83 -0.79 -7.64
C CYS A 136 -15.60 0.13 -7.62
N THR A 137 -15.77 1.41 -7.95
CA THR A 137 -14.66 2.35 -8.01
C THR A 137 -15.15 3.80 -7.90
N ASN A 138 -14.23 4.71 -7.61
CA ASN A 138 -14.44 6.15 -7.62
C ASN A 138 -13.31 6.86 -8.39
N LYS A 139 -13.35 8.20 -8.46
CA LYS A 139 -12.35 8.99 -9.16
C LYS A 139 -10.93 8.73 -8.63
N GLU A 140 -10.76 8.68 -7.32
CA GLU A 140 -9.46 8.50 -6.69
C GLU A 140 -8.85 7.13 -7.00
N TYR A 141 -9.64 6.06 -6.86
CA TYR A 141 -9.21 4.69 -7.14
C TYR A 141 -8.95 4.46 -8.63
N VAL A 142 -9.78 5.04 -9.51
CA VAL A 142 -9.51 5.01 -10.95
C VAL A 142 -8.19 5.71 -11.27
N THR A 143 -7.90 6.84 -10.64
CA THR A 143 -6.65 7.56 -10.86
C THR A 143 -5.46 6.76 -10.34
N ASN A 144 -5.50 6.34 -9.08
CA ASN A 144 -4.34 5.74 -8.41
C ASN A 144 -4.14 4.26 -8.77
N LEU A 145 -5.21 3.48 -8.83
CA LEU A 145 -5.15 2.02 -9.00
C LEU A 145 -5.43 1.54 -10.42
N VAL A 146 -5.93 2.39 -11.32
CA VAL A 146 -6.09 2.05 -12.73
C VAL A 146 -5.13 2.86 -13.58
N PHE A 147 -5.29 4.19 -13.65
CA PHE A 147 -4.55 5.04 -14.57
C PHE A 147 -3.03 4.97 -14.33
N PHE A 148 -2.55 5.28 -13.13
CA PHE A 148 -1.11 5.28 -12.84
C PHE A 148 -0.51 3.87 -12.82
N THR A 149 -1.27 2.86 -12.44
CA THR A 149 -0.81 1.46 -12.53
C THR A 149 -0.62 1.05 -13.98
N TYR A 150 -1.64 1.27 -14.81
CA TYR A 150 -1.56 0.95 -16.24
C TYR A 150 -0.45 1.74 -16.93
N MET A 151 -0.25 3.00 -16.57
CA MET A 151 0.85 3.83 -17.07
C MET A 151 2.23 3.20 -16.80
N LYS A 152 2.45 2.70 -15.58
CA LYS A 152 3.69 1.99 -15.23
C LYS A 152 3.82 0.69 -16.02
N GLN A 153 2.75 -0.07 -16.16
CA GLN A 153 2.74 -1.30 -16.96
C GLN A 153 3.08 -1.02 -18.43
N LEU A 154 2.52 0.06 -18.99
CA LEU A 154 2.73 0.47 -20.37
C LEU A 154 4.14 0.99 -20.62
N THR A 155 4.66 1.83 -19.74
CA THR A 155 5.89 2.60 -19.98
C THR A 155 7.12 2.03 -19.27
N GLY A 156 6.95 1.33 -18.15
CA GLY A 156 8.04 0.97 -17.24
C GLY A 156 8.66 2.17 -16.52
N LYS A 157 7.89 3.26 -16.33
CA LYS A 157 8.39 4.51 -15.76
C LYS A 157 7.46 5.04 -14.66
N THR A 158 8.00 5.86 -13.78
CA THR A 158 7.26 6.71 -12.84
C THR A 158 6.88 8.04 -13.50
N ILE A 159 6.01 8.84 -12.85
CA ILE A 159 5.52 10.12 -13.39
C ILE A 159 6.69 11.06 -13.72
N PHE A 160 7.64 11.16 -12.81
CA PHE A 160 8.83 11.99 -12.99
C PHE A 160 10.08 11.14 -12.96
N ASP A 161 11.08 11.56 -13.72
CA ASP A 161 12.42 11.02 -13.61
C ASP A 161 13.06 11.48 -12.29
N ALA A 162 13.61 10.53 -11.54
CA ALA A 162 14.15 10.80 -10.21
C ALA A 162 15.36 11.75 -10.21
N ASP A 163 16.14 11.75 -11.29
CA ASP A 163 17.37 12.51 -11.42
C ASP A 163 17.16 13.85 -12.13
N SER A 164 16.50 13.83 -13.31
CA SER A 164 16.27 15.03 -14.12
C SER A 164 15.08 15.86 -13.67
N LYS A 165 14.14 15.26 -12.93
CA LYS A 165 12.83 15.84 -12.56
C LYS A 165 11.91 16.12 -13.76
N GLU A 166 12.23 15.56 -14.91
CA GLU A 166 11.42 15.70 -16.11
C GLU A 166 10.19 14.79 -16.04
N PHE A 167 9.10 15.25 -16.65
CA PHE A 167 7.90 14.48 -16.81
C PHE A 167 8.12 13.35 -17.84
N ASN A 168 7.86 12.11 -17.44
CA ASN A 168 8.27 10.92 -18.20
C ASN A 168 7.29 10.44 -19.25
N TYR A 169 6.05 10.94 -19.24
CA TYR A 169 4.98 10.40 -20.08
C TYR A 169 4.79 11.25 -21.33
N THR A 170 4.53 10.59 -22.43
CA THR A 170 4.13 11.24 -23.68
C THR A 170 2.62 11.47 -23.71
N GLU A 171 2.15 12.32 -24.61
CA GLU A 171 0.73 12.51 -24.87
C GLU A 171 0.05 11.19 -25.31
N GLU A 172 0.75 10.36 -26.08
CA GLU A 172 0.26 9.03 -26.49
C GLU A 172 0.13 8.07 -25.30
N ASP A 173 1.08 8.07 -24.36
CA ASP A 173 1.00 7.25 -23.15
C ASP A 173 -0.22 7.65 -22.31
N ILE A 174 -0.45 8.94 -22.14
CA ILE A 174 -1.60 9.48 -21.41
C ILE A 174 -2.90 9.08 -22.13
N GLN A 175 -2.95 9.24 -23.45
CA GLN A 175 -4.14 8.88 -24.25
C GLN A 175 -4.48 7.39 -24.10
N ASN A 176 -3.49 6.50 -24.17
CA ASN A 176 -3.68 5.06 -23.97
C ASN A 176 -4.27 4.73 -22.60
N CYS A 177 -3.83 5.42 -21.55
CA CYS A 177 -4.38 5.23 -20.21
C CYS A 177 -5.81 5.77 -20.09
N LEU A 178 -6.10 6.91 -20.69
CA LEU A 178 -7.46 7.46 -20.76
C LEU A 178 -8.40 6.56 -21.56
N ASP A 179 -7.91 5.94 -22.62
CA ASP A 179 -8.69 4.99 -23.43
C ASP A 179 -9.03 3.72 -22.64
N LEU A 180 -8.10 3.21 -21.78
CA LEU A 180 -8.42 2.14 -20.84
C LEU A 180 -9.51 2.57 -19.86
N VAL A 181 -9.34 3.72 -19.18
CA VAL A 181 -10.33 4.23 -18.24
C VAL A 181 -11.69 4.41 -18.92
N LYS A 182 -11.71 5.02 -20.11
CA LYS A 182 -12.91 5.17 -20.89
C LYS A 182 -13.56 3.81 -21.23
N SER A 183 -12.75 2.81 -21.56
CA SER A 183 -13.23 1.45 -21.88
C SER A 183 -13.93 0.79 -20.69
N LEU A 184 -13.49 1.03 -19.46
CA LEU A 184 -14.16 0.52 -18.24
C LEU A 184 -15.60 1.06 -18.15
N TYR A 185 -15.80 2.35 -18.43
CA TYR A 185 -17.13 2.96 -18.39
C TYR A 185 -17.99 2.62 -19.61
N ASP A 186 -17.44 2.68 -20.82
CA ASP A 186 -18.17 2.40 -22.05
C ASP A 186 -18.68 0.96 -22.16
N ASN A 187 -17.99 0.02 -21.50
CA ASN A 187 -18.35 -1.39 -21.46
C ASN A 187 -19.10 -1.79 -20.19
N ASN A 188 -19.54 -0.81 -19.38
CA ASN A 188 -20.26 -1.04 -18.13
C ASN A 188 -19.52 -1.97 -17.14
N VAL A 189 -18.18 -1.92 -17.13
CA VAL A 189 -17.37 -2.62 -16.13
C VAL A 189 -17.60 -2.00 -14.75
N CYS A 190 -17.75 -0.67 -14.73
CA CYS A 190 -18.09 0.13 -13.55
C CYS A 190 -19.43 0.83 -13.73
N ALA A 191 -20.05 1.26 -12.62
CA ALA A 191 -21.19 2.15 -12.65
C ALA A 191 -20.80 3.49 -13.33
N PRO A 192 -21.77 4.22 -13.94
CA PRO A 192 -21.47 5.48 -14.63
C PRO A 192 -20.66 6.45 -13.77
N ALA A 193 -19.72 7.17 -14.37
CA ALA A 193 -18.84 8.12 -13.67
C ALA A 193 -19.64 9.18 -12.89
N SER A 194 -20.83 9.58 -13.38
CA SER A 194 -21.74 10.48 -12.67
C SER A 194 -22.28 9.91 -11.35
N TYR A 195 -22.41 8.58 -11.26
CA TYR A 195 -22.79 7.89 -10.02
C TYR A 195 -21.59 7.77 -9.09
N SER A 196 -20.47 7.23 -9.56
CA SER A 196 -19.29 6.99 -8.74
C SER A 196 -18.63 8.28 -8.24
N SER A 197 -18.86 9.43 -8.92
CA SER A 197 -18.36 10.73 -8.46
C SER A 197 -19.01 11.25 -7.15
N ALA A 198 -20.10 10.62 -6.71
CA ALA A 198 -20.72 10.93 -5.41
C ALA A 198 -19.91 10.36 -4.24
N TYR A 199 -19.04 9.38 -4.50
CA TYR A 199 -18.19 8.71 -3.51
C TYR A 199 -16.74 9.08 -3.78
N SER A 200 -16.17 9.98 -3.00
CA SER A 200 -14.78 10.43 -3.10
C SER A 200 -13.99 9.97 -1.87
N ASN A 201 -12.66 9.91 -2.00
CA ASN A 201 -11.73 9.73 -0.88
C ASN A 201 -12.05 8.50 0.00
N ASP A 202 -11.76 7.31 -0.44
CA ASP A 202 -11.87 6.05 0.34
C ASP A 202 -13.29 5.72 0.87
N ASP A 203 -14.33 6.43 0.44
CA ASP A 203 -15.72 6.24 0.91
C ASP A 203 -16.48 5.14 0.13
N LEU A 204 -15.78 4.26 -0.61
CA LEU A 204 -16.41 3.19 -1.39
C LEU A 204 -17.26 2.23 -0.54
N GLN A 205 -16.90 2.04 0.72
CA GLN A 205 -17.67 1.23 1.67
C GLN A 205 -19.07 1.82 1.92
N SER A 206 -19.30 3.10 1.65
CA SER A 206 -20.60 3.75 1.80
C SER A 206 -21.44 3.73 0.51
N ASP A 207 -20.92 3.19 -0.60
CA ASP A 207 -21.66 3.05 -1.85
C ASP A 207 -22.88 2.11 -1.65
N PRO A 208 -24.11 2.58 -1.88
CA PRO A 208 -25.32 1.76 -1.70
C PRO A 208 -25.34 0.47 -2.55
N ASN A 209 -24.73 0.51 -3.74
CA ASN A 209 -24.65 -0.69 -4.58
C ASN A 209 -23.60 -1.67 -4.08
N TRP A 210 -22.50 -1.18 -3.43
CA TRP A 210 -21.57 -2.06 -2.73
C TRP A 210 -22.26 -2.75 -1.54
N ILE A 211 -22.93 -1.97 -0.70
CA ILE A 211 -23.68 -2.46 0.46
C ILE A 211 -24.78 -3.45 0.04
N ALA A 212 -25.41 -3.22 -1.12
CA ALA A 212 -26.43 -4.12 -1.67
C ALA A 212 -25.85 -5.34 -2.42
N GLY A 213 -24.54 -5.55 -2.47
CA GLY A 213 -23.90 -6.68 -3.14
C GLY A 213 -24.07 -6.67 -4.66
N LYS A 214 -24.04 -5.48 -5.29
CA LYS A 214 -24.21 -5.32 -6.74
C LYS A 214 -22.89 -5.17 -7.50
N TYR A 215 -21.76 -5.38 -6.85
CA TYR A 215 -20.44 -5.38 -7.46
C TYR A 215 -19.73 -6.71 -7.20
N VAL A 216 -19.07 -7.23 -8.23
CA VAL A 216 -18.27 -8.45 -8.12
C VAL A 216 -16.99 -8.21 -7.34
N CYS A 217 -16.34 -7.06 -7.57
CA CYS A 217 -15.08 -6.73 -6.90
C CYS A 217 -14.87 -5.23 -6.73
N THR A 218 -13.84 -4.89 -5.96
CA THR A 218 -13.23 -3.56 -5.92
C THR A 218 -11.72 -3.67 -5.82
N PHE A 219 -11.00 -2.75 -6.45
CA PHE A 219 -9.61 -2.49 -6.08
C PHE A 219 -9.59 -1.77 -4.74
N ALA A 220 -8.64 -2.11 -3.91
CA ALA A 220 -8.54 -1.62 -2.55
C ALA A 220 -7.07 -1.53 -2.13
N TYR A 221 -6.84 -1.10 -0.91
CA TYR A 221 -5.57 -1.30 -0.22
C TYR A 221 -5.75 -2.38 0.85
N ILE A 222 -4.68 -3.11 1.17
CA ILE A 222 -4.72 -4.16 2.21
C ILE A 222 -5.31 -3.61 3.51
N SER A 223 -4.96 -2.38 3.89
CA SER A 223 -5.46 -1.72 5.11
C SER A 223 -6.96 -1.41 5.10
N THR A 224 -7.62 -1.41 3.93
CA THR A 224 -9.05 -1.07 3.81
C THR A 224 -9.94 -2.29 3.58
N ILE A 225 -9.38 -3.49 3.48
CA ILE A 225 -10.15 -4.73 3.23
C ILE A 225 -11.25 -4.88 4.27
N ASN A 226 -10.92 -4.79 5.56
CA ASN A 226 -11.90 -4.97 6.66
C ASN A 226 -13.07 -3.99 6.58
N VAL A 227 -12.80 -2.74 6.19
CA VAL A 227 -13.84 -1.72 6.07
C VAL A 227 -14.76 -2.02 4.89
N MET A 228 -14.20 -2.48 3.77
CA MET A 228 -14.96 -2.86 2.58
C MET A 228 -15.82 -4.10 2.83
N THR A 229 -15.28 -5.12 3.47
CA THR A 229 -16.01 -6.37 3.74
C THR A 229 -17.10 -6.20 4.80
N ALA A 230 -16.84 -5.40 5.84
CA ALA A 230 -17.82 -5.10 6.89
C ALA A 230 -19.02 -4.27 6.40
N ALA A 231 -18.89 -3.55 5.29
CA ALA A 231 -19.98 -2.76 4.73
C ALA A 231 -21.15 -3.59 4.19
N ASN A 232 -20.91 -4.88 3.86
CA ASN A 232 -21.95 -5.83 3.46
C ASN A 232 -21.72 -7.18 4.14
N GLU A 233 -22.21 -7.31 5.36
CA GLU A 233 -22.12 -8.55 6.16
C GLU A 233 -22.90 -9.73 5.57
N GLY A 234 -23.74 -9.49 4.56
CA GLY A 234 -24.55 -10.51 3.90
C GLY A 234 -23.85 -11.31 2.81
N ALA A 235 -22.61 -10.94 2.45
CA ALA A 235 -21.82 -11.59 1.42
C ALA A 235 -20.51 -12.14 1.96
N THR A 236 -20.03 -13.21 1.31
CA THR A 236 -18.69 -13.76 1.56
C THR A 236 -17.67 -13.05 0.66
N TYR A 237 -16.61 -12.56 1.26
CA TYR A 237 -15.56 -11.86 0.54
C TYR A 237 -14.25 -12.63 0.58
N GLY A 238 -13.57 -12.64 -0.56
CA GLY A 238 -12.22 -13.12 -0.76
C GLY A 238 -11.31 -12.06 -1.35
N THR A 239 -10.14 -12.48 -1.77
CA THR A 239 -9.16 -11.63 -2.45
C THR A 239 -8.55 -12.39 -3.63
N GLY A 240 -7.85 -11.70 -4.54
CA GLY A 240 -7.25 -12.31 -5.71
C GLY A 240 -6.17 -11.43 -6.34
N TYR A 241 -5.68 -11.89 -7.49
CA TYR A 241 -4.70 -11.14 -8.28
C TYR A 241 -5.32 -9.86 -8.86
N LEU A 242 -4.46 -8.91 -9.17
CA LEU A 242 -4.79 -7.67 -9.86
C LEU A 242 -4.41 -7.78 -11.35
N PRO A 243 -5.08 -7.05 -12.27
CA PRO A 243 -4.88 -7.20 -13.70
C PRO A 243 -3.50 -6.72 -14.16
N LEU A 244 -2.95 -7.37 -15.18
CA LEU A 244 -1.73 -6.96 -15.86
C LEU A 244 -2.01 -6.60 -17.33
N LEU A 245 -1.24 -5.65 -17.86
CA LEU A 245 -1.15 -5.41 -19.29
C LEU A 245 -0.38 -6.58 -19.94
N ASP A 246 -0.88 -7.11 -21.04
CA ASP A 246 -0.13 -8.09 -21.82
C ASP A 246 1.14 -7.46 -22.37
N GLY A 247 2.30 -8.11 -22.14
CA GLY A 247 3.59 -7.52 -22.47
C GLY A 247 4.00 -6.31 -21.61
N ALA A 248 3.48 -6.20 -20.39
CA ALA A 248 3.81 -5.12 -19.48
C ALA A 248 5.33 -4.93 -19.29
N LYS A 249 5.78 -3.68 -19.32
CA LYS A 249 7.19 -3.32 -19.10
C LYS A 249 7.56 -3.25 -17.63
N ASP A 250 6.55 -3.09 -16.75
CA ASP A 250 6.64 -3.12 -15.29
C ASP A 250 5.40 -3.81 -14.73
N ASN A 251 5.46 -4.36 -13.55
CA ASN A 251 4.27 -4.95 -12.93
C ASN A 251 3.17 -3.88 -12.67
N GLY A 252 3.55 -2.65 -12.40
CA GLY A 252 2.67 -1.53 -12.08
C GLY A 252 2.10 -1.57 -10.67
N TRP A 253 1.91 -2.77 -10.12
CA TRP A 253 1.50 -2.99 -8.74
C TRP A 253 2.73 -3.11 -7.87
N ALA A 254 2.81 -2.35 -6.80
CA ALA A 254 3.94 -2.34 -5.90
C ALA A 254 3.51 -2.69 -4.47
N CYS A 255 4.21 -3.64 -3.87
CA CYS A 255 4.14 -3.85 -2.43
C CYS A 255 5.03 -2.83 -1.74
N ASN A 256 4.51 -2.16 -0.74
CA ASN A 256 5.22 -1.21 0.09
C ASN A 256 4.87 -1.41 1.57
N CYS A 257 5.37 -0.55 2.44
CA CYS A 257 4.96 -0.51 3.84
C CYS A 257 4.06 0.72 4.09
N PRO A 258 3.25 0.68 5.16
CA PRO A 258 2.53 1.88 5.59
C PRO A 258 3.49 3.02 5.97
N GLN A 259 4.47 2.70 6.80
CA GLN A 259 5.55 3.61 7.23
C GLN A 259 6.81 2.80 7.55
N VAL A 260 7.94 3.49 7.63
CA VAL A 260 9.18 2.97 8.22
C VAL A 260 9.49 3.66 9.55
N LEU A 261 10.03 2.91 10.50
CA LEU A 261 10.64 3.46 11.71
C LEU A 261 12.15 3.53 11.51
N ALA A 262 12.72 4.70 11.78
CA ALA A 262 14.15 4.95 11.64
C ALA A 262 14.72 5.56 12.92
N VAL A 263 15.96 5.21 13.25
CA VAL A 263 16.71 5.84 14.37
C VAL A 263 17.56 6.95 13.78
N THR A 264 17.46 8.15 14.36
CA THR A 264 18.20 9.30 13.86
C THR A 264 19.68 9.24 14.23
N SER A 265 20.55 9.74 13.36
CA SER A 265 22.01 9.77 13.61
C SER A 265 22.40 10.70 14.77
N THR A 266 21.50 11.57 15.19
CA THR A 266 21.68 12.46 16.37
C THR A 266 21.22 11.84 17.67
N CYS A 267 20.68 10.63 17.65
CA CYS A 267 20.26 9.89 18.84
C CYS A 267 21.41 9.77 19.84
N LYS A 268 21.13 10.10 21.10
CA LYS A 268 22.14 10.07 22.19
C LYS A 268 22.27 8.71 22.87
N ALA A 269 21.30 7.82 22.66
CA ALA A 269 21.26 6.49 23.25
C ALA A 269 20.84 5.45 22.19
N PRO A 270 21.64 5.26 21.13
CA PRO A 270 21.23 4.43 19.98
C PRO A 270 20.98 2.97 20.39
N GLU A 271 21.76 2.40 21.31
CA GLU A 271 21.53 1.04 21.82
C GLU A 271 20.17 0.91 22.54
N ALA A 272 19.74 1.95 23.25
CA ALA A 272 18.44 1.96 23.91
C ALA A 272 17.29 2.10 22.90
N ALA A 273 17.49 2.91 21.87
CA ALA A 273 16.52 3.06 20.77
C ALA A 273 16.38 1.74 19.99
N MET A 274 17.50 1.09 19.63
CA MET A 274 17.49 -0.21 18.95
C MET A 274 16.84 -1.30 19.82
N LYS A 275 17.13 -1.33 21.11
CA LYS A 275 16.50 -2.28 22.03
C LYS A 275 15.00 -2.08 22.18
N PHE A 276 14.52 -0.83 22.13
CA PHE A 276 13.09 -0.56 22.10
C PHE A 276 12.45 -1.03 20.81
N LEU A 277 13.09 -0.79 19.66
CA LEU A 277 12.60 -1.24 18.37
C LEU A 277 12.68 -2.77 18.21
N ASP A 278 13.70 -3.41 18.77
CA ASP A 278 13.76 -4.87 18.81
C ASP A 278 12.59 -5.45 19.64
N TYR A 279 12.27 -4.86 20.79
CA TYR A 279 11.06 -5.20 21.53
C TYR A 279 9.80 -4.96 20.69
N PHE A 280 9.71 -3.81 19.99
CA PHE A 280 8.55 -3.44 19.18
C PHE A 280 8.28 -4.43 18.04
N PHE A 281 9.32 -4.96 17.38
CA PHE A 281 9.19 -5.83 16.20
C PHE A 281 9.34 -7.33 16.51
N ASN A 282 9.89 -7.71 17.66
CA ASN A 282 10.27 -9.10 17.92
C ASN A 282 9.70 -9.68 19.24
N SER A 283 9.04 -8.86 20.06
CA SER A 283 8.45 -9.33 21.33
C SER A 283 7.02 -9.80 21.15
N ASP A 284 6.68 -10.96 21.71
CA ASP A 284 5.32 -11.51 21.71
C ASP A 284 4.31 -10.53 22.34
N ASP A 285 4.68 -9.87 23.44
CA ASP A 285 3.82 -8.91 24.13
C ASP A 285 3.53 -7.66 23.28
N ALA A 286 4.56 -7.17 22.57
CA ALA A 286 4.41 -6.03 21.66
C ALA A 286 3.52 -6.40 20.50
N GLU A 287 3.76 -7.55 19.87
CA GLU A 287 3.01 -8.00 18.71
C GLU A 287 1.55 -8.31 19.02
N SER A 288 1.24 -8.96 20.15
CA SER A 288 -0.14 -9.14 20.63
C SER A 288 -0.83 -7.80 20.91
N THR A 289 -0.09 -6.79 21.38
CA THR A 289 -0.65 -5.47 21.67
C THR A 289 -0.88 -4.64 20.40
N LEU A 290 0.08 -4.68 19.46
CA LEU A 290 0.01 -3.95 18.20
C LEU A 290 -0.99 -4.58 17.23
N ALA A 291 -1.07 -5.90 17.23
CA ALA A 291 -1.92 -6.66 16.32
C ALA A 291 -1.79 -6.14 14.87
N CYS A 292 -2.90 -5.90 14.19
CA CYS A 292 -2.93 -5.40 12.81
C CYS A 292 -3.16 -3.87 12.71
N VAL A 293 -2.87 -3.10 13.77
CA VAL A 293 -3.08 -1.63 13.80
C VAL A 293 -2.34 -0.91 12.67
N ARG A 294 -1.21 -1.45 12.21
CA ARG A 294 -0.39 -0.88 11.13
C ARG A 294 -0.49 -1.68 9.83
N SER A 295 -1.62 -2.34 9.55
CA SER A 295 -1.81 -3.31 8.48
C SER A 295 -1.28 -4.70 8.86
N VAL A 296 -1.04 -5.59 7.89
CA VAL A 296 -0.47 -6.92 8.16
C VAL A 296 0.93 -6.76 8.73
N PRO A 297 1.27 -7.40 9.87
CA PRO A 297 2.59 -7.23 10.48
C PRO A 297 3.74 -7.65 9.56
N PRO A 298 4.90 -6.95 9.64
CA PRO A 298 6.00 -7.17 8.70
C PRO A 298 6.82 -8.44 9.03
N THR A 299 6.76 -8.93 10.25
CA THR A 299 7.50 -10.11 10.68
C THR A 299 6.62 -11.36 10.64
N GLU A 300 7.22 -12.51 10.34
CA GLU A 300 6.50 -13.80 10.31
C GLU A 300 5.92 -14.13 11.69
N LYS A 301 6.73 -13.95 12.71
CA LYS A 301 6.34 -14.17 14.10
C LYS A 301 5.10 -13.35 14.52
N ALA A 302 5.06 -12.07 14.16
CA ALA A 302 3.93 -11.20 14.47
C ALA A 302 2.64 -11.66 13.75
N ARG A 303 2.76 -12.13 12.50
CA ARG A 303 1.63 -12.69 11.76
C ARG A 303 1.08 -13.95 12.42
N GLU A 304 1.95 -14.87 12.88
CA GLU A 304 1.55 -16.08 13.60
C GLU A 304 0.83 -15.74 14.92
N ILE A 305 1.31 -14.73 15.65
CA ILE A 305 0.67 -14.25 16.88
C ILE A 305 -0.71 -13.69 16.57
N CYS A 306 -0.83 -12.81 15.57
CA CYS A 306 -2.10 -12.21 15.17
C CYS A 306 -3.11 -13.25 14.66
N GLU A 307 -2.65 -14.27 13.95
CA GLU A 307 -3.48 -15.39 13.49
C GLU A 307 -4.01 -16.20 14.69
N LYS A 308 -3.12 -16.55 15.62
CA LYS A 308 -3.47 -17.28 16.84
C LYS A 308 -4.45 -16.52 17.73
N ASP A 309 -4.27 -15.20 17.83
CA ASP A 309 -5.11 -14.32 18.65
C ASP A 309 -6.41 -13.91 17.93
N GLY A 310 -6.57 -14.32 16.66
CA GLY A 310 -7.76 -14.02 15.82
C GLY A 310 -7.89 -12.54 15.46
N THR A 311 -6.78 -11.79 15.48
CA THR A 311 -6.74 -10.36 15.15
C THR A 311 -6.34 -10.10 13.69
N LEU A 312 -5.82 -11.10 12.99
CA LEU A 312 -5.47 -11.03 11.57
C LEU A 312 -6.63 -11.54 10.72
N ASP A 313 -7.16 -10.66 9.88
CA ASP A 313 -8.16 -11.03 8.88
C ASP A 313 -7.52 -11.94 7.80
N PRO A 314 -8.10 -13.13 7.50
CA PRO A 314 -7.56 -14.04 6.48
C PRO A 314 -7.44 -13.41 5.08
N ASN A 315 -8.34 -12.51 4.72
CA ASN A 315 -8.28 -11.81 3.42
C ASN A 315 -7.13 -10.81 3.37
N MET A 316 -6.88 -10.09 4.47
CA MET A 316 -5.71 -9.21 4.56
C MET A 316 -4.41 -10.00 4.43
N MET A 317 -4.32 -11.18 5.07
CA MET A 317 -3.14 -12.04 4.97
C MET A 317 -2.94 -12.57 3.55
N THR A 318 -4.02 -13.05 2.91
CA THR A 318 -3.96 -13.53 1.52
C THR A 318 -3.57 -12.41 0.56
N ALA A 319 -4.16 -11.22 0.73
CA ALA A 319 -3.81 -10.04 -0.07
C ALA A 319 -2.34 -9.62 0.13
N ALA A 320 -1.81 -9.67 1.36
CA ALA A 320 -0.42 -9.37 1.64
C ALA A 320 0.53 -10.39 0.99
N ASN A 321 0.18 -11.68 1.00
CA ASN A 321 0.94 -12.72 0.34
C ASN A 321 0.98 -12.52 -1.19
N ILE A 322 -0.15 -12.15 -1.81
CA ILE A 322 -0.22 -11.81 -3.23
C ILE A 322 0.62 -10.55 -3.51
N ALA A 323 0.41 -9.50 -2.71
CA ALA A 323 1.09 -8.21 -2.90
C ALA A 323 2.61 -8.31 -2.72
N SER A 324 3.12 -9.21 -1.86
CA SER A 324 4.55 -9.44 -1.70
C SER A 324 5.24 -9.92 -2.99
N GLY A 325 4.48 -10.50 -3.92
CA GLY A 325 4.93 -10.86 -5.26
C GLY A 325 4.92 -9.70 -6.27
N TYR A 326 4.36 -8.55 -5.92
CA TYR A 326 4.31 -7.38 -6.79
C TYR A 326 5.63 -6.61 -6.74
N SER A 327 6.30 -6.52 -7.88
CA SER A 327 7.61 -5.88 -8.03
C SER A 327 7.56 -4.58 -8.83
N GLY A 328 6.38 -3.98 -8.94
CA GLY A 328 6.18 -2.75 -9.70
C GLY A 328 6.93 -1.56 -9.13
N LEU A 329 7.18 -0.59 -9.99
CA LEU A 329 7.78 0.69 -9.59
C LEU A 329 6.91 1.38 -8.53
N THR A 330 7.53 1.76 -7.43
CA THR A 330 6.91 2.65 -6.45
C THR A 330 6.86 4.07 -7.00
N ASN A 331 6.02 4.91 -6.41
CA ASN A 331 5.96 6.30 -6.80
C ASN A 331 7.31 7.00 -6.54
N ASP A 332 7.67 7.93 -7.41
CA ASP A 332 8.83 8.78 -7.19
C ASP A 332 8.54 9.85 -6.13
N LYS A 333 9.58 10.49 -5.63
CA LYS A 333 9.47 11.51 -4.56
C LYS A 333 8.67 12.77 -4.96
N TYR A 334 8.43 12.99 -6.25
CA TYR A 334 7.67 14.13 -6.75
C TYR A 334 6.20 13.78 -6.96
N SER A 335 5.84 12.51 -7.04
CA SER A 335 4.46 12.06 -7.24
C SER A 335 3.52 12.53 -6.13
N SER A 336 4.04 12.74 -4.91
CA SER A 336 3.31 13.25 -3.75
C SER A 336 3.34 14.79 -3.63
N ALA A 337 4.03 15.50 -4.52
CA ALA A 337 4.08 16.96 -4.50
C ALA A 337 2.69 17.56 -4.79
N PRO A 338 2.35 18.72 -4.19
CA PRO A 338 1.06 19.36 -4.44
C PRO A 338 0.80 19.65 -5.92
N GLU A 339 1.85 19.94 -6.68
CA GLU A 339 1.80 20.20 -8.11
C GLU A 339 1.41 18.95 -8.91
N SER A 340 1.84 17.78 -8.48
CA SER A 340 1.51 16.50 -9.13
C SER A 340 0.02 16.16 -9.03
N LYS A 341 -0.67 16.67 -8.01
CA LYS A 341 -2.12 16.51 -7.85
C LYS A 341 -2.95 17.36 -8.83
N GLN A 342 -2.31 18.22 -9.60
CA GLN A 342 -2.95 19.07 -10.61
C GLN A 342 -2.85 18.49 -12.03
N ILE A 343 -2.06 17.45 -12.21
CA ILE A 343 -1.93 16.69 -13.45
C ILE A 343 -3.01 15.61 -13.51
#